data_71674661a708ce019641cac908a1b12c
#
_entry.id   71674661a708ce019641cac908a1b12c
#
_cell.length_a   1.000
_cell.length_b   1.000
_cell.length_c   1.000
_cell.angle_alpha   90.00
_cell.angle_beta   90.00
_cell.angle_gamma   90.00
#
_symmetry.space_group_name_H-M   'P 1'
#
loop_
_entity.id
_entity.type
_entity.pdbx_description
1 polymer ?
#
loop_
_entity_poly.entity_id
_entity_poly.type
_entity_poly.pdbx_seq_one_letter_code
_entity_poly.pdbx_strand_id
1 'polypeptide(L)'
;MSNIIQYILTVLSVFIILSSLYILFLLIKLLIERKQNINKKSYYRSYKSNNKKSVVVNEKEIKRISKNENIINYDNGDRYKGELIEDKRNGFGVCIFSNSEKYEGLWKDDKMNGIGKYTFKDSSAYIGDFKNGVMEGVGTYNYLNKDIYKGEYKSNKKEGRGILYYINGSKYIGMWKNDTQSGKGKLIFSNGDVYEGNFEDGKFDGNGRYTYSNGSIYIGNFKANVYNGHGCFTNSNGDIYDGEYKYGLKRGNGKLKYRNGEMYSGEFKDDLFNGIGRYIYIDNSFYEGDFKNGEIDGIGTYICKEYKYIGEWKCNKKNKIGTYYLSNDRYLEVIIENDYIIKGIYKSAENEDLYAYNIDISTKEKEIYFIENIYKYLSKECNNEITLNSLNLYN
;
A
#
# COMPACT_ATOMS: atom_id res chain seq x y z
N MET A 1 -50.55 -4.67 30.89
CA MET A 1 -50.67 -3.73 29.74
C MET A 1 -49.56 -2.69 29.69
N SER A 2 -49.10 -2.12 30.81
CA SER A 2 -48.04 -1.07 30.85
C SER A 2 -46.70 -1.49 30.23
N ASN A 3 -46.17 -2.70 30.53
CA ASN A 3 -44.89 -3.16 30.06
C ASN A 3 -44.79 -3.45 28.54
N ILE A 4 -45.94 -3.84 27.94
CA ILE A 4 -46.02 -4.09 26.48
C ILE A 4 -45.98 -2.78 25.71
N ILE A 5 -46.68 -1.76 26.22
CA ILE A 5 -46.68 -0.42 25.60
C ILE A 5 -45.29 0.21 25.67
N GLN A 6 -44.60 0.06 26.80
CA GLN A 6 -43.23 0.57 26.98
C GLN A 6 -42.22 -0.13 26.07
N TYR A 7 -42.38 -1.45 25.88
CA TYR A 7 -41.56 -2.20 24.94
C TYR A 7 -41.79 -1.77 23.49
N ILE A 8 -43.05 -1.57 23.07
CA ILE A 8 -43.40 -1.07 21.73
C ILE A 8 -42.83 0.33 21.47
N LEU A 9 -42.92 1.23 22.48
CA LEU A 9 -42.37 2.58 22.37
C LEU A 9 -40.83 2.58 22.25
N THR A 10 -40.13 1.66 22.95
CA THR A 10 -38.68 1.51 22.84
C THR A 10 -38.27 0.96 21.47
N VAL A 11 -39.00 -0.03 20.95
CA VAL A 11 -38.72 -0.56 19.60
C VAL A 11 -38.97 0.49 18.53
N LEU A 12 -40.05 1.26 18.64
CA LEU A 12 -40.36 2.38 17.73
C LEU A 12 -39.29 3.48 17.79
N SER A 13 -38.79 3.83 18.97
CA SER A 13 -37.74 4.85 19.12
C SER A 13 -36.39 4.37 18.49
N VAL A 14 -36.03 3.10 18.65
CA VAL A 14 -34.85 2.52 17.99
C VAL A 14 -35.01 2.53 16.47
N PHE A 15 -36.20 2.20 15.95
CA PHE A 15 -36.50 2.26 14.52
C PHE A 15 -36.38 3.68 13.95
N ILE A 16 -36.85 4.68 14.67
CA ILE A 16 -36.76 6.10 14.27
C ILE A 16 -35.32 6.56 14.29
N ILE A 17 -34.52 6.16 15.28
CA ILE A 17 -33.07 6.48 15.34
C ILE A 17 -32.33 5.82 14.18
N LEU A 18 -32.55 4.54 13.89
CA LEU A 18 -31.90 3.84 12.79
C LEU A 18 -32.28 4.41 11.42
N SER A 19 -33.54 4.79 11.22
CA SER A 19 -33.99 5.45 9.99
C SER A 19 -33.38 6.83 9.80
N SER A 20 -33.27 7.63 10.87
CA SER A 20 -32.62 8.95 10.81
C SER A 20 -31.11 8.85 10.57
N LEU A 21 -30.43 7.85 11.14
CA LEU A 21 -29.02 7.57 10.85
C LEU A 21 -28.82 7.12 9.39
N TYR A 22 -29.74 6.32 8.86
CA TYR A 22 -29.71 5.91 7.45
C TYR A 22 -29.93 7.10 6.50
N ILE A 23 -30.87 7.98 6.80
CA ILE A 23 -31.11 9.22 6.04
C ILE A 23 -29.88 10.13 6.11
N LEU A 24 -29.26 10.28 7.29
CA LEU A 24 -28.04 11.06 7.45
C LEU A 24 -26.89 10.47 6.62
N PHE A 25 -26.73 9.13 6.62
CA PHE A 25 -25.77 8.44 5.78
C PHE A 25 -25.97 8.71 4.28
N LEU A 26 -27.22 8.65 3.79
CA LEU A 26 -27.57 8.97 2.42
C LEU A 26 -27.29 10.44 2.08
N LEU A 27 -27.57 11.37 2.98
CA LEU A 27 -27.26 12.78 2.82
C LEU A 27 -25.77 13.04 2.76
N ILE A 28 -24.98 12.40 3.62
CA ILE A 28 -23.51 12.49 3.60
C ILE A 28 -22.97 11.92 2.27
N LYS A 29 -23.50 10.78 1.81
CA LYS A 29 -23.12 10.19 0.52
C LYS A 29 -23.42 11.14 -0.64
N LEU A 30 -24.61 11.73 -0.67
CA LEU A 30 -25.01 12.74 -1.66
C LEU A 30 -24.14 14.01 -1.60
N LEU A 31 -23.76 14.47 -0.41
CA LEU A 31 -22.85 15.61 -0.24
C LEU A 31 -21.43 15.30 -0.71
N ILE A 32 -20.94 14.10 -0.48
CA ILE A 32 -19.63 13.63 -0.99
C ILE A 32 -19.67 13.56 -2.52
N GLU A 33 -20.71 12.97 -3.12
CA GLU A 33 -20.88 12.91 -4.57
C GLU A 33 -21.05 14.31 -5.18
N ARG A 34 -21.79 15.21 -4.52
CA ARG A 34 -21.92 16.61 -4.94
C ARG A 34 -20.61 17.37 -4.83
N LYS A 35 -19.83 17.14 -3.77
CA LYS A 35 -18.50 17.73 -3.60
C LYS A 35 -17.50 17.20 -4.63
N GLN A 36 -17.56 15.91 -4.98
CA GLN A 36 -16.78 15.32 -6.06
C GLN A 36 -17.19 15.87 -7.43
N ASN A 37 -18.49 16.08 -7.67
CA ASN A 37 -19.01 16.69 -8.90
C ASN A 37 -18.70 18.20 -8.99
N ILE A 38 -18.71 18.92 -7.87
CA ILE A 38 -18.30 20.33 -7.79
C ILE A 38 -16.78 20.43 -8.03
N ASN A 39 -15.98 19.54 -7.44
CA ASN A 39 -14.55 19.49 -7.71
C ASN A 39 -14.25 19.08 -9.14
N LYS A 40 -15.01 18.16 -9.75
CA LYS A 40 -14.96 17.89 -11.20
C LYS A 40 -15.34 19.13 -12.02
N LYS A 41 -16.43 19.84 -11.68
CA LYS A 41 -16.85 21.06 -12.38
C LYS A 41 -15.92 22.24 -12.14
N SER A 42 -15.35 22.41 -10.93
CA SER A 42 -14.35 23.46 -10.66
C SER A 42 -13.02 23.14 -11.34
N TYR A 43 -12.62 21.87 -11.38
CA TYR A 43 -11.47 21.41 -12.17
C TYR A 43 -11.68 21.68 -13.67
N TYR A 44 -12.87 21.36 -14.22
CA TYR A 44 -13.22 21.72 -15.61
C TYR A 44 -13.38 23.24 -15.83
N ARG A 45 -13.83 24.01 -14.83
CA ARG A 45 -13.93 25.48 -14.93
C ARG A 45 -12.56 26.16 -14.78
N SER A 46 -11.68 25.73 -13.87
CA SER A 46 -10.30 26.25 -13.79
C SER A 46 -9.49 25.86 -15.02
N TYR A 47 -9.70 24.67 -15.57
CA TYR A 47 -9.14 24.24 -16.85
C TYR A 47 -9.65 25.10 -18.02
N LYS A 48 -10.95 25.47 -18.04
CA LYS A 48 -11.53 26.37 -19.03
C LYS A 48 -11.18 27.86 -18.80
N SER A 49 -10.99 28.32 -17.55
CA SER A 49 -10.70 29.75 -17.28
C SER A 49 -9.25 30.10 -17.50
N ASN A 50 -8.32 29.16 -17.31
CA ASN A 50 -6.89 29.38 -17.59
C ASN A 50 -6.50 29.13 -19.06
N ASN A 51 -7.38 28.46 -19.83
CA ASN A 51 -7.17 28.23 -21.25
C ASN A 51 -8.35 28.82 -22.06
N LYS A 52 -8.34 30.15 -22.22
CA LYS A 52 -9.31 30.85 -23.09
C LYS A 52 -9.17 30.52 -24.59
N LYS A 53 -8.43 29.50 -24.98
CA LYS A 53 -8.34 28.98 -26.36
C LYS A 53 -8.04 27.48 -26.39
N SER A 54 -8.90 26.63 -25.84
CA SER A 54 -8.98 25.25 -26.33
C SER A 54 -10.06 25.21 -27.41
N VAL A 55 -9.67 25.50 -28.62
CA VAL A 55 -10.52 25.26 -29.80
C VAL A 55 -10.58 23.73 -29.94
N VAL A 56 -11.72 23.16 -29.65
CA VAL A 56 -12.11 21.87 -30.22
C VAL A 56 -12.27 22.17 -31.70
N VAL A 57 -11.25 21.87 -32.50
CA VAL A 57 -11.33 22.00 -33.95
C VAL A 57 -12.36 20.97 -34.42
N ASN A 58 -13.56 21.45 -34.66
CA ASN A 58 -14.63 20.65 -35.23
C ASN A 58 -14.22 20.35 -36.69
N GLU A 59 -14.22 19.09 -37.10
CA GLU A 59 -13.89 18.68 -38.49
C GLU A 59 -14.68 19.48 -39.57
N LYS A 60 -15.81 20.09 -39.18
CA LYS A 60 -16.61 20.99 -40.03
C LYS A 60 -15.98 22.37 -40.24
N GLU A 61 -15.15 22.89 -39.35
CA GLU A 61 -14.46 24.19 -39.53
C GLU A 61 -13.26 24.03 -40.47
N ILE A 62 -12.59 22.90 -40.49
CA ILE A 62 -11.49 22.60 -41.40
C ILE A 62 -11.98 22.63 -42.88
N LYS A 63 -13.24 22.33 -43.15
CA LYS A 63 -13.82 22.28 -44.51
C LYS A 63 -14.24 23.67 -45.07
N ARG A 64 -14.18 24.74 -44.29
CA ARG A 64 -14.66 26.09 -44.74
C ARG A 64 -13.61 27.00 -45.32
N ILE A 65 -12.31 26.67 -45.30
CA ILE A 65 -11.20 27.59 -45.66
C ILE A 65 -10.60 27.25 -47.03
N SER A 66 -11.32 26.62 -47.93
CA SER A 66 -10.75 26.28 -49.23
C SER A 66 -11.36 27.09 -50.36
N LYS A 67 -10.82 28.28 -50.62
CA LYS A 67 -11.13 29.01 -51.85
C LYS A 67 -9.96 29.46 -52.73
N ASN A 68 -8.71 29.40 -52.26
CA ASN A 68 -7.51 29.60 -53.09
C ASN A 68 -6.37 28.71 -52.57
N GLU A 69 -6.40 27.42 -52.94
CA GLU A 69 -5.40 26.45 -52.46
C GLU A 69 -4.31 26.33 -53.53
N ASN A 70 -3.13 26.84 -53.23
CA ASN A 70 -1.93 26.55 -53.98
C ASN A 70 -1.46 25.11 -53.72
N ILE A 71 -1.20 24.37 -54.80
CA ILE A 71 -0.57 23.04 -54.71
C ILE A 71 0.87 23.19 -55.16
N ILE A 72 1.80 22.85 -54.26
CA ILE A 72 3.22 22.87 -54.51
C ILE A 72 3.79 21.45 -54.33
N ASN A 73 4.56 21.01 -55.35
CA ASN A 73 5.41 19.83 -55.20
C ASN A 73 6.87 20.33 -55.07
N TYR A 74 7.51 19.96 -53.99
CA TYR A 74 8.87 20.32 -53.69
C TYR A 74 9.86 19.30 -54.27
N ASP A 75 11.06 19.70 -54.60
CA ASP A 75 12.11 18.82 -55.15
C ASP A 75 12.50 17.66 -54.20
N ASN A 76 12.32 17.87 -52.90
CA ASN A 76 12.54 16.82 -51.87
C ASN A 76 11.43 15.75 -51.82
N GLY A 77 10.40 15.87 -52.67
CA GLY A 77 9.26 14.94 -52.74
C GLY A 77 8.09 15.30 -51.83
N ASP A 78 8.19 16.39 -51.04
CA ASP A 78 7.07 16.88 -50.24
C ASP A 78 5.97 17.46 -51.13
N ARG A 79 4.72 17.32 -50.72
CA ARG A 79 3.57 17.94 -51.40
C ARG A 79 2.79 18.80 -50.41
N TYR A 80 2.65 20.09 -50.72
CA TYR A 80 1.89 21.03 -49.91
C TYR A 80 0.67 21.53 -50.63
N LYS A 81 -0.44 21.66 -49.89
CA LYS A 81 -1.68 22.27 -50.32
C LYS A 81 -2.16 23.25 -49.25
N GLY A 82 -2.15 24.54 -49.50
CA GLY A 82 -2.54 25.52 -48.48
C GLY A 82 -2.19 26.95 -48.83
N GLU A 83 -2.28 27.79 -47.81
CA GLU A 83 -2.03 29.21 -47.88
C GLU A 83 -0.52 29.53 -47.91
N LEU A 84 -0.14 30.57 -48.67
CA LEU A 84 1.22 31.06 -48.78
C LEU A 84 1.27 32.57 -48.51
N ILE A 85 2.37 33.05 -47.93
CA ILE A 85 2.77 34.46 -47.84
C ILE A 85 4.24 34.49 -48.23
N GLU A 86 4.57 35.32 -49.23
CA GLU A 86 5.94 35.42 -49.76
C GLU A 86 6.58 34.06 -50.05
N ASP A 87 5.85 33.21 -50.78
CA ASP A 87 6.22 31.83 -51.16
C ASP A 87 6.50 30.89 -49.98
N LYS A 88 6.24 31.28 -48.74
CA LYS A 88 6.36 30.48 -47.54
C LYS A 88 4.99 29.94 -47.10
N ARG A 89 4.97 28.72 -46.59
CA ARG A 89 3.78 28.13 -45.99
C ARG A 89 3.33 28.99 -44.79
N ASN A 90 2.14 29.55 -44.86
CA ASN A 90 1.50 30.37 -43.84
C ASN A 90 0.00 30.05 -43.80
N GLY A 91 -0.66 30.34 -42.66
CA GLY A 91 -2.09 30.04 -42.53
C GLY A 91 -2.37 28.53 -42.47
N PHE A 92 -3.53 28.08 -42.97
CA PHE A 92 -3.88 26.67 -42.96
C PHE A 92 -3.32 25.96 -44.19
N GLY A 93 -2.76 24.74 -43.93
CA GLY A 93 -2.26 23.91 -45.02
C GLY A 93 -2.08 22.46 -44.67
N VAL A 94 -2.02 21.61 -45.69
CA VAL A 94 -1.74 20.18 -45.59
C VAL A 94 -0.43 19.89 -46.29
N CYS A 95 0.49 19.26 -45.62
CA CYS A 95 1.75 18.77 -46.18
C CYS A 95 1.81 17.25 -46.06
N ILE A 96 2.10 16.57 -47.16
CA ILE A 96 2.47 15.17 -47.24
C ILE A 96 3.95 15.15 -47.49
N PHE A 97 4.71 14.67 -46.47
CA PHE A 97 6.15 14.58 -46.56
C PHE A 97 6.60 13.39 -47.42
N SER A 98 7.82 13.46 -47.93
CA SER A 98 8.39 12.39 -48.78
C SER A 98 8.49 11.04 -48.10
N ASN A 99 8.55 11.02 -46.73
CA ASN A 99 8.55 9.81 -45.90
C ASN A 99 7.12 9.24 -45.66
N SER A 100 6.07 9.81 -46.31
CA SER A 100 4.66 9.48 -46.17
C SER A 100 3.98 9.95 -44.89
N GLU A 101 4.66 10.72 -44.07
CA GLU A 101 4.05 11.40 -42.91
C GLU A 101 3.18 12.57 -43.39
N LYS A 102 2.22 13.00 -42.59
CA LYS A 102 1.30 14.04 -42.95
C LYS A 102 1.11 15.06 -41.84
N TYR A 103 1.17 16.35 -42.16
CA TYR A 103 0.71 17.41 -41.29
C TYR A 103 -0.51 18.13 -41.89
N GLU A 104 -1.51 18.40 -41.07
CA GLU A 104 -2.72 19.18 -41.38
C GLU A 104 -2.88 20.22 -40.26
N GLY A 105 -2.69 21.49 -40.55
CA GLY A 105 -2.77 22.49 -39.51
C GLY A 105 -2.23 23.86 -39.93
N LEU A 106 -1.97 24.68 -38.92
CA LEU A 106 -1.48 26.02 -39.09
C LEU A 106 0.04 26.06 -39.33
N TRP A 107 0.44 26.90 -40.25
CA TRP A 107 1.80 27.15 -40.65
C TRP A 107 2.17 28.63 -40.39
N LYS A 108 3.41 28.91 -40.10
CA LYS A 108 4.02 30.21 -40.04
C LYS A 108 5.47 30.15 -40.52
N ASP A 109 5.83 30.90 -41.53
CA ASP A 109 7.18 30.99 -42.08
C ASP A 109 7.79 29.62 -42.33
N ASP A 110 7.10 28.76 -43.07
CA ASP A 110 7.44 27.37 -43.41
C ASP A 110 7.50 26.36 -42.24
N LYS A 111 7.11 26.76 -41.04
CA LYS A 111 7.11 25.91 -39.86
C LYS A 111 5.70 25.59 -39.37
N MET A 112 5.45 24.38 -38.94
CA MET A 112 4.25 24.02 -38.21
C MET A 112 4.13 24.93 -36.98
N ASN A 113 3.00 25.65 -36.84
CA ASN A 113 2.87 26.67 -35.79
C ASN A 113 1.39 26.91 -35.46
N GLY A 114 0.99 26.69 -34.21
CA GLY A 114 -0.41 26.69 -33.80
C GLY A 114 -1.01 25.31 -33.79
N ILE A 115 -2.33 25.19 -33.96
CA ILE A 115 -3.02 23.91 -33.86
C ILE A 115 -2.88 23.11 -35.15
N GLY A 116 -2.55 21.82 -35.01
CA GLY A 116 -2.44 20.89 -36.13
C GLY A 116 -2.57 19.43 -35.75
N LYS A 117 -2.68 18.59 -36.79
CA LYS A 117 -2.62 17.14 -36.71
C LYS A 117 -1.40 16.65 -37.46
N TYR A 118 -0.52 15.93 -36.79
CA TYR A 118 0.59 15.20 -37.40
C TYR A 118 0.30 13.71 -37.39
N THR A 119 0.36 13.08 -38.54
CA THR A 119 0.19 11.61 -38.70
C THR A 119 1.54 11.05 -39.08
N PHE A 120 2.07 10.18 -38.23
CA PHE A 120 3.36 9.53 -38.42
C PHE A 120 3.24 8.35 -39.40
N LYS A 121 4.39 7.88 -39.89
CA LYS A 121 4.47 6.79 -40.85
C LYS A 121 3.86 5.48 -40.31
N ASP A 122 3.93 5.25 -38.99
CA ASP A 122 3.32 4.10 -38.32
C ASP A 122 1.81 4.23 -38.08
N SER A 123 1.20 5.32 -38.57
CA SER A 123 -0.21 5.67 -38.35
C SER A 123 -0.56 6.15 -36.94
N SER A 124 0.42 6.32 -36.05
CA SER A 124 0.19 7.08 -34.84
C SER A 124 -0.07 8.55 -35.19
N ALA A 125 -0.71 9.31 -34.30
CA ALA A 125 -1.05 10.70 -34.60
C ALA A 125 -1.00 11.59 -33.36
N TYR A 126 -0.42 12.77 -33.53
CA TYR A 126 -0.52 13.86 -32.57
C TYR A 126 -1.54 14.90 -33.08
N ILE A 127 -2.39 15.40 -32.18
CA ILE A 127 -3.33 16.51 -32.43
C ILE A 127 -3.15 17.49 -31.29
N GLY A 128 -2.69 18.70 -31.60
CA GLY A 128 -2.40 19.69 -30.55
C GLY A 128 -1.62 20.89 -31.05
N ASP A 129 -1.00 21.58 -30.10
CA ASP A 129 -0.24 22.78 -30.36
C ASP A 129 1.16 22.46 -30.90
N PHE A 130 1.56 23.24 -31.91
CA PHE A 130 2.91 23.27 -32.49
C PHE A 130 3.52 24.65 -32.34
N LYS A 131 4.81 24.70 -32.15
CA LYS A 131 5.61 25.93 -32.15
C LYS A 131 6.94 25.68 -32.85
N ASN A 132 7.18 26.45 -33.93
CA ASN A 132 8.41 26.36 -34.71
C ASN A 132 8.75 24.91 -35.18
N GLY A 133 7.73 24.12 -35.54
CA GLY A 133 7.90 22.78 -36.08
C GLY A 133 7.91 21.64 -35.04
N VAL A 134 7.81 21.96 -33.75
CA VAL A 134 7.81 20.97 -32.67
C VAL A 134 6.48 20.96 -31.91
N MET A 135 6.11 19.79 -31.35
CA MET A 135 4.98 19.67 -30.43
C MET A 135 5.30 20.48 -29.16
N GLU A 136 4.45 21.46 -28.85
CA GLU A 136 4.59 22.38 -27.72
C GLU A 136 3.21 22.74 -27.21
N GLY A 137 3.01 22.88 -25.88
CA GLY A 137 1.70 23.20 -25.32
C GLY A 137 0.87 21.95 -25.08
N VAL A 138 -0.43 21.96 -25.42
CA VAL A 138 -1.35 20.86 -25.07
C VAL A 138 -1.71 20.04 -26.31
N GLY A 139 -1.69 18.72 -26.16
CA GLY A 139 -2.05 17.84 -27.26
C GLY A 139 -2.53 16.46 -26.85
N THR A 140 -3.03 15.73 -27.84
CA THR A 140 -3.42 14.33 -27.75
C THR A 140 -2.55 13.52 -28.69
N TYR A 141 -1.90 12.49 -28.17
CA TYR A 141 -1.15 11.52 -28.96
C TYR A 141 -1.88 10.17 -28.94
N ASN A 142 -2.25 9.70 -30.11
CA ASN A 142 -2.83 8.40 -30.33
C ASN A 142 -1.72 7.45 -30.81
N TYR A 143 -1.35 6.51 -29.98
CA TYR A 143 -0.29 5.53 -30.30
C TYR A 143 -0.80 4.42 -31.22
N LEU A 144 0.10 3.77 -31.94
CA LEU A 144 -0.23 2.62 -32.79
C LEU A 144 -0.87 1.47 -31.99
N ASN A 145 -0.39 1.22 -30.76
CA ASN A 145 -0.91 0.20 -29.85
C ASN A 145 -2.28 0.58 -29.23
N LYS A 146 -2.89 1.71 -29.64
CA LYS A 146 -4.16 2.27 -29.15
C LYS A 146 -4.10 2.91 -27.76
N ASP A 147 -2.95 3.06 -27.16
CA ASP A 147 -2.81 3.95 -26.01
C ASP A 147 -3.10 5.39 -26.43
N ILE A 148 -3.58 6.21 -25.49
CA ILE A 148 -3.90 7.61 -25.77
C ILE A 148 -3.31 8.47 -24.65
N TYR A 149 -2.38 9.34 -25.02
CA TYR A 149 -1.90 10.39 -24.11
C TYR A 149 -2.65 11.71 -24.39
N LYS A 150 -3.02 12.40 -23.30
CA LYS A 150 -3.60 13.75 -23.35
C LYS A 150 -2.90 14.61 -22.31
N GLY A 151 -2.14 15.61 -22.73
CA GLY A 151 -1.39 16.43 -21.78
C GLY A 151 -0.49 17.46 -22.43
N GLU A 152 0.40 17.98 -21.61
CA GLU A 152 1.34 19.02 -21.98
C GLU A 152 2.57 18.42 -22.69
N TYR A 153 3.10 19.19 -23.63
CA TYR A 153 4.29 18.90 -24.42
C TYR A 153 5.27 20.08 -24.38
N LYS A 154 6.55 19.76 -24.39
CA LYS A 154 7.63 20.70 -24.54
C LYS A 154 8.71 20.08 -25.43
N SER A 155 9.02 20.75 -26.55
CA SER A 155 10.05 20.29 -27.49
C SER A 155 9.91 18.82 -27.88
N ASN A 156 8.71 18.42 -28.35
CA ASN A 156 8.30 17.07 -28.76
C ASN A 156 8.21 16.03 -27.61
N LYS A 157 8.42 16.38 -26.35
CA LYS A 157 8.36 15.47 -25.22
C LYS A 157 7.16 15.74 -24.33
N LYS A 158 6.59 14.69 -23.74
CA LYS A 158 5.60 14.83 -22.67
C LYS A 158 6.25 15.53 -21.48
N GLU A 159 5.62 16.61 -21.04
CA GLU A 159 6.10 17.46 -19.95
C GLU A 159 4.89 18.01 -19.17
N GLY A 160 5.04 18.32 -17.87
CA GLY A 160 3.96 18.89 -17.10
C GLY A 160 2.84 17.89 -16.81
N ARG A 161 1.58 18.31 -16.87
CA ARG A 161 0.42 17.47 -16.54
C ARG A 161 -0.08 16.68 -17.73
N GLY A 162 -0.40 15.41 -17.50
CA GLY A 162 -0.95 14.56 -18.54
C GLY A 162 -1.68 13.32 -18.03
N ILE A 163 -2.47 12.75 -18.93
CA ILE A 163 -3.24 11.51 -18.72
C ILE A 163 -2.86 10.54 -19.82
N LEU A 164 -2.45 9.34 -19.41
CA LEU A 164 -2.23 8.23 -20.34
C LEU A 164 -3.29 7.16 -20.10
N TYR A 165 -4.05 6.85 -21.13
CA TYR A 165 -4.98 5.74 -21.18
C TYR A 165 -4.28 4.59 -21.89
N TYR A 166 -4.12 3.47 -21.20
CA TYR A 166 -3.57 2.26 -21.78
C TYR A 166 -4.66 1.41 -22.41
N ILE A 167 -4.34 0.70 -23.49
CA ILE A 167 -5.29 -0.20 -24.16
C ILE A 167 -5.81 -1.31 -23.24
N ASN A 168 -5.02 -1.72 -22.23
CA ASN A 168 -5.42 -2.73 -21.26
C ASN A 168 -6.43 -2.22 -20.21
N GLY A 169 -6.88 -0.97 -20.30
CA GLY A 169 -7.82 -0.33 -19.38
C GLY A 169 -7.17 0.38 -18.20
N SER A 170 -5.84 0.24 -18.01
CA SER A 170 -5.12 1.03 -17.00
C SER A 170 -5.10 2.51 -17.37
N LYS A 171 -4.88 3.39 -16.36
CA LYS A 171 -4.87 4.83 -16.55
C LYS A 171 -3.89 5.51 -15.61
N TYR A 172 -2.97 6.29 -16.16
CA TYR A 172 -2.13 7.20 -15.39
C TYR A 172 -2.65 8.64 -15.48
N ILE A 173 -2.65 9.36 -14.36
CA ILE A 173 -2.99 10.78 -14.24
C ILE A 173 -1.91 11.42 -13.37
N GLY A 174 -1.10 12.30 -13.92
CA GLY A 174 -0.02 12.89 -13.12
C GLY A 174 0.93 13.77 -13.90
N MET A 175 2.08 13.98 -13.28
CA MET A 175 3.16 14.79 -13.84
C MET A 175 4.06 13.96 -14.74
N TRP A 176 4.59 14.61 -15.76
CA TRP A 176 5.51 14.07 -16.77
C TRP A 176 6.76 14.93 -16.86
N LYS A 177 7.86 14.31 -17.11
CA LYS A 177 9.15 14.97 -17.36
C LYS A 177 9.93 14.15 -18.40
N ASN A 178 10.29 14.77 -19.51
CA ASN A 178 11.04 14.11 -20.60
C ASN A 178 10.44 12.76 -21.01
N ASP A 179 9.13 12.70 -21.32
CA ASP A 179 8.37 11.51 -21.68
C ASP A 179 8.13 10.46 -20.57
N THR A 180 8.64 10.69 -19.36
CA THR A 180 8.55 9.76 -18.24
C THR A 180 7.62 10.29 -17.15
N GLN A 181 6.90 9.40 -16.48
CA GLN A 181 6.09 9.75 -15.30
C GLN A 181 7.02 10.22 -14.18
N SER A 182 6.74 11.39 -13.60
CA SER A 182 7.60 12.01 -12.59
C SER A 182 6.79 12.87 -11.64
N GLY A 183 7.23 13.00 -10.37
CA GLY A 183 6.49 13.76 -9.37
C GLY A 183 5.18 13.10 -8.96
N LYS A 184 4.17 13.89 -8.60
CA LYS A 184 2.90 13.35 -8.10
C LYS A 184 2.03 12.78 -9.22
N GLY A 185 1.49 11.59 -9.01
CA GLY A 185 0.59 10.93 -9.95
C GLY A 185 -0.30 9.88 -9.31
N LYS A 186 -1.27 9.42 -10.11
CA LYS A 186 -2.19 8.35 -9.79
C LYS A 186 -2.23 7.36 -10.94
N LEU A 187 -1.94 6.09 -10.65
CA LEU A 187 -2.06 4.98 -11.58
C LEU A 187 -3.20 4.09 -11.13
N ILE A 188 -4.16 3.90 -12.01
CA ILE A 188 -5.29 2.98 -11.85
C ILE A 188 -5.00 1.81 -12.77
N PHE A 189 -4.84 0.63 -12.21
CA PHE A 189 -4.58 -0.60 -12.95
C PHE A 189 -5.87 -1.22 -13.47
N SER A 190 -5.77 -2.02 -14.52
CA SER A 190 -6.91 -2.74 -15.10
C SER A 190 -7.56 -3.76 -14.17
N ASN A 191 -6.80 -4.28 -13.18
CA ASN A 191 -7.30 -5.18 -12.14
C ASN A 191 -8.03 -4.47 -10.99
N GLY A 192 -8.11 -3.13 -11.02
CA GLY A 192 -8.74 -2.31 -9.98
C GLY A 192 -7.81 -1.81 -8.88
N ASP A 193 -6.55 -2.22 -8.87
CA ASP A 193 -5.57 -1.64 -7.96
C ASP A 193 -5.35 -0.16 -8.25
N VAL A 194 -4.98 0.61 -7.25
CA VAL A 194 -4.71 2.04 -7.39
C VAL A 194 -3.47 2.43 -6.61
N TYR A 195 -2.50 3.01 -7.31
CA TYR A 195 -1.40 3.73 -6.69
C TYR A 195 -1.62 5.24 -6.77
N GLU A 196 -1.39 5.96 -5.68
CA GLU A 196 -1.42 7.41 -5.61
C GLU A 196 -0.22 7.90 -4.79
N GLY A 197 0.73 8.57 -5.43
CA GLY A 197 1.98 8.95 -4.78
C GLY A 197 2.99 9.58 -5.72
N ASN A 198 4.25 9.50 -5.33
CA ASN A 198 5.36 10.03 -6.09
C ASN A 198 5.89 9.01 -7.11
N PHE A 199 6.31 9.54 -8.25
CA PHE A 199 6.96 8.82 -9.33
C PHE A 199 8.34 9.40 -9.61
N GLU A 200 9.30 8.56 -9.88
CA GLU A 200 10.61 8.89 -10.43
C GLU A 200 10.93 7.92 -11.55
N ASP A 201 11.22 8.44 -12.74
CA ASP A 201 11.52 7.67 -13.96
C ASP A 201 10.51 6.53 -14.24
N GLY A 202 9.20 6.86 -14.09
CA GLY A 202 8.11 5.93 -14.35
C GLY A 202 7.87 4.87 -13.28
N LYS A 203 8.58 4.94 -12.15
CA LYS A 203 8.47 4.02 -11.02
C LYS A 203 7.90 4.71 -9.80
N PHE A 204 7.21 3.96 -8.93
CA PHE A 204 6.83 4.45 -7.61
C PHE A 204 8.11 4.71 -6.81
N ASP A 205 8.28 5.93 -6.33
CA ASP A 205 9.47 6.32 -5.58
C ASP A 205 9.11 7.46 -4.60
N GLY A 206 9.48 7.32 -3.33
CA GLY A 206 9.04 8.21 -2.26
C GLY A 206 7.69 7.83 -1.66
N ASN A 207 6.97 8.80 -1.11
CA ASN A 207 5.71 8.55 -0.40
C ASN A 207 4.56 8.22 -1.35
N GLY A 208 3.78 7.20 -1.00
CA GLY A 208 2.62 6.79 -1.76
C GLY A 208 1.62 5.96 -0.97
N ARG A 209 0.43 5.82 -1.55
CA ARG A 209 -0.64 4.94 -1.12
C ARG A 209 -0.93 3.95 -2.24
N TYR A 210 -0.86 2.66 -1.93
CA TYR A 210 -1.30 1.60 -2.80
C TYR A 210 -2.57 0.96 -2.22
N THR A 211 -3.63 0.95 -2.99
CA THR A 211 -4.89 0.31 -2.64
C THR A 211 -5.10 -0.87 -3.56
N TYR A 212 -5.12 -2.05 -3.00
CA TYR A 212 -5.37 -3.29 -3.73
C TYR A 212 -6.86 -3.46 -4.02
N SER A 213 -7.18 -4.13 -5.08
CA SER A 213 -8.56 -4.46 -5.47
C SER A 213 -9.29 -5.34 -4.44
N ASN A 214 -8.53 -6.11 -3.63
CA ASN A 214 -9.08 -6.91 -2.52
C ASN A 214 -9.37 -6.08 -1.25
N GLY A 215 -9.11 -4.76 -1.26
CA GLY A 215 -9.33 -3.86 -0.13
C GLY A 215 -8.14 -3.68 0.80
N SER A 216 -7.03 -4.40 0.60
CA SER A 216 -5.79 -4.14 1.36
C SER A 216 -5.21 -2.77 0.98
N ILE A 217 -4.52 -2.12 1.92
CA ILE A 217 -3.96 -0.79 1.72
C ILE A 217 -2.55 -0.73 2.28
N TYR A 218 -1.62 -0.22 1.48
CA TYR A 218 -0.30 0.21 1.95
C TYR A 218 -0.18 1.73 1.87
N ILE A 219 0.33 2.35 2.92
CA ILE A 219 0.67 3.77 2.97
C ILE A 219 2.08 3.89 3.52
N GLY A 220 3.02 4.39 2.73
CA GLY A 220 4.41 4.48 3.15
C GLY A 220 5.36 4.83 2.03
N ASN A 221 6.63 4.49 2.26
CA ASN A 221 7.70 4.78 1.32
C ASN A 221 7.86 3.66 0.28
N PHE A 222 8.15 4.08 -0.94
CA PHE A 222 8.47 3.24 -2.08
C PHE A 222 9.88 3.56 -2.59
N LYS A 223 10.55 2.57 -3.12
CA LYS A 223 11.76 2.72 -3.94
C LYS A 223 11.69 1.76 -5.12
N ALA A 224 11.71 2.33 -6.33
CA ALA A 224 11.68 1.57 -7.58
C ALA A 224 10.54 0.51 -7.61
N ASN A 225 9.30 0.91 -7.29
CA ASN A 225 8.06 0.12 -7.24
C ASN A 225 7.91 -0.85 -6.05
N VAL A 226 8.86 -0.93 -5.13
CA VAL A 226 8.77 -1.81 -3.96
C VAL A 226 8.67 -1.02 -2.66
N TYR A 227 8.05 -1.59 -1.62
CA TYR A 227 8.01 -1.00 -0.29
C TYR A 227 9.44 -0.90 0.26
N ASN A 228 9.82 0.28 0.74
CA ASN A 228 11.17 0.51 1.24
C ASN A 228 11.19 1.72 2.16
N GLY A 229 11.61 1.55 3.41
CA GLY A 229 11.48 2.53 4.47
C GLY A 229 10.24 2.27 5.33
N HIS A 230 9.73 3.29 6.00
CA HIS A 230 8.59 3.14 6.90
C HIS A 230 7.26 3.07 6.13
N GLY A 231 6.36 2.18 6.58
CA GLY A 231 5.03 2.06 6.01
C GLY A 231 4.04 1.30 6.88
N CYS A 232 2.77 1.61 6.67
CA CYS A 232 1.63 0.96 7.31
C CYS A 232 0.87 0.13 6.25
N PHE A 233 0.75 -1.17 6.49
CA PHE A 233 -0.03 -2.09 5.67
C PHE A 233 -1.25 -2.57 6.43
N THR A 234 -2.43 -2.29 5.91
CA THR A 234 -3.70 -2.83 6.40
C THR A 234 -4.14 -3.92 5.44
N ASN A 235 -4.20 -5.14 5.93
CA ASN A 235 -4.67 -6.28 5.14
C ASN A 235 -6.21 -6.28 5.03
N SER A 236 -6.76 -6.91 4.00
CA SER A 236 -8.20 -7.05 3.78
C SER A 236 -8.93 -7.81 4.89
N ASN A 237 -8.23 -8.69 5.63
CA ASN A 237 -8.77 -9.37 6.82
C ASN A 237 -8.82 -8.48 8.08
N GLY A 238 -8.17 -7.30 8.07
CA GLY A 238 -8.12 -6.35 9.18
C GLY A 238 -6.85 -6.36 10.00
N ASP A 239 -5.84 -7.19 9.67
CA ASP A 239 -4.53 -7.10 10.29
C ASP A 239 -3.79 -5.83 9.85
N ILE A 240 -3.04 -5.22 10.76
CA ILE A 240 -2.31 -3.98 10.52
C ILE A 240 -0.85 -4.16 10.91
N TYR A 241 0.04 -3.97 9.96
CA TYR A 241 1.47 -3.82 10.22
C TYR A 241 1.88 -2.36 10.06
N ASP A 242 2.62 -1.85 11.03
CA ASP A 242 3.21 -0.51 11.02
C ASP A 242 4.69 -0.62 11.39
N GLY A 243 5.59 -0.36 10.45
CA GLY A 243 7.01 -0.58 10.66
C GLY A 243 7.87 -0.41 9.41
N GLU A 244 9.08 -0.93 9.50
CA GLU A 244 10.07 -0.81 8.46
C GLU A 244 9.95 -1.90 7.38
N TYR A 245 10.20 -1.49 6.13
CA TYR A 245 10.28 -2.35 4.96
C TYR A 245 11.62 -2.20 4.27
N LYS A 246 12.14 -3.29 3.76
CA LYS A 246 13.30 -3.29 2.87
C LYS A 246 13.12 -4.31 1.76
N TYR A 247 13.23 -3.86 0.51
CA TYR A 247 12.99 -4.69 -0.68
C TYR A 247 11.61 -5.39 -0.71
N GLY A 248 10.58 -4.71 -0.18
CA GLY A 248 9.22 -5.23 -0.13
C GLY A 248 8.89 -6.11 1.08
N LEU A 249 9.86 -6.49 1.90
CA LEU A 249 9.71 -7.36 3.07
C LEU A 249 9.77 -6.54 4.37
N LYS A 250 9.02 -6.96 5.40
CA LYS A 250 9.11 -6.40 6.74
C LYS A 250 10.50 -6.67 7.31
N ARG A 251 11.17 -5.62 7.81
CA ARG A 251 12.53 -5.71 8.33
C ARG A 251 12.80 -4.56 9.30
N GLY A 252 13.63 -4.79 10.33
CA GLY A 252 13.83 -3.81 11.39
C GLY A 252 12.65 -3.78 12.36
N ASN A 253 12.40 -2.64 12.99
CA ASN A 253 11.37 -2.53 14.01
C ASN A 253 9.97 -2.35 13.41
N GLY A 254 8.98 -3.02 14.02
CA GLY A 254 7.60 -2.91 13.60
C GLY A 254 6.61 -3.41 14.63
N LYS A 255 5.34 -3.08 14.38
CA LYS A 255 4.19 -3.49 15.17
C LYS A 255 3.17 -4.16 14.28
N LEU A 256 2.83 -5.40 14.58
CA LEU A 256 1.78 -6.15 13.89
C LEU A 256 0.60 -6.34 14.86
N LYS A 257 -0.55 -5.80 14.50
CA LYS A 257 -1.80 -5.99 15.21
C LYS A 257 -2.70 -6.89 14.39
N TYR A 258 -3.09 -8.02 14.93
CA TYR A 258 -4.04 -8.94 14.33
C TYR A 258 -5.48 -8.49 14.58
N ARG A 259 -6.37 -8.87 13.69
CA ARG A 259 -7.81 -8.60 13.81
C ARG A 259 -8.41 -9.20 15.08
N ASN A 260 -7.90 -10.35 15.55
CA ASN A 260 -8.37 -11.02 16.77
C ASN A 260 -7.96 -10.29 18.06
N GLY A 261 -7.13 -9.24 17.97
CA GLY A 261 -6.65 -8.44 19.11
C GLY A 261 -5.24 -8.76 19.56
N GLU A 262 -4.65 -9.87 19.12
CA GLU A 262 -3.24 -10.18 19.38
C GLU A 262 -2.31 -9.12 18.75
N MET A 263 -1.11 -8.99 19.32
CA MET A 263 -0.19 -7.97 18.85
C MET A 263 1.27 -8.43 19.06
N TYR A 264 2.08 -8.22 18.02
CA TYR A 264 3.54 -8.29 18.13
C TYR A 264 4.14 -6.89 17.97
N SER A 265 5.15 -6.59 18.78
CA SER A 265 5.98 -5.38 18.67
C SER A 265 7.43 -5.76 18.90
N GLY A 266 8.29 -5.56 17.91
CA GLY A 266 9.68 -5.98 17.98
C GLY A 266 10.35 -5.96 16.60
N GLU A 267 11.44 -6.71 16.50
CA GLU A 267 12.23 -6.80 15.30
C GLU A 267 11.64 -7.81 14.30
N PHE A 268 11.77 -7.48 13.02
CA PHE A 268 11.40 -8.31 11.88
C PHE A 268 12.61 -8.58 10.98
N LYS A 269 12.66 -9.76 10.43
CA LYS A 269 13.59 -10.14 9.37
C LYS A 269 12.87 -10.97 8.32
N ASP A 270 12.81 -10.41 7.09
CA ASP A 270 12.23 -11.07 5.92
C ASP A 270 10.80 -11.60 6.23
N ASP A 271 9.92 -10.68 6.71
CA ASP A 271 8.52 -10.87 7.13
C ASP A 271 8.31 -11.68 8.43
N LEU A 272 9.34 -12.25 9.03
CA LEU A 272 9.26 -13.08 10.24
C LEU A 272 9.69 -12.29 11.49
N PHE A 273 9.10 -12.62 12.66
CA PHE A 273 9.57 -12.13 13.94
C PHE A 273 11.01 -12.60 14.17
N ASN A 274 11.87 -11.69 14.61
CA ASN A 274 13.29 -11.99 14.82
C ASN A 274 13.87 -11.03 15.86
N GLY A 275 14.97 -11.40 16.53
CA GLY A 275 15.55 -10.55 17.55
C GLY A 275 14.64 -10.37 18.76
N ILE A 276 14.69 -9.20 19.41
CA ILE A 276 13.92 -8.93 20.62
C ILE A 276 12.51 -8.43 20.24
N GLY A 277 11.50 -9.00 20.91
CA GLY A 277 10.12 -8.61 20.67
C GLY A 277 9.19 -8.93 21.84
N ARG A 278 8.00 -8.35 21.78
CA ARG A 278 6.90 -8.61 22.72
C ARG A 278 5.67 -9.04 21.94
N TYR A 279 5.13 -10.21 22.31
CA TYR A 279 3.87 -10.74 21.77
C TYR A 279 2.80 -10.72 22.86
N ILE A 280 1.66 -10.11 22.58
CA ILE A 280 0.50 -10.01 23.47
C ILE A 280 -0.57 -10.92 22.89
N TYR A 281 -1.04 -11.88 23.69
CA TYR A 281 -2.08 -12.83 23.34
C TYR A 281 -3.48 -12.25 23.56
N ILE A 282 -4.51 -12.95 23.07
CA ILE A 282 -5.91 -12.50 23.15
C ILE A 282 -6.41 -12.36 24.60
N ASP A 283 -5.86 -13.17 25.53
CA ASP A 283 -6.17 -13.13 26.96
C ASP A 283 -5.38 -12.10 27.74
N ASN A 284 -4.65 -11.21 27.07
CA ASN A 284 -3.73 -10.20 27.59
C ASN A 284 -2.48 -10.78 28.30
N SER A 285 -2.27 -12.08 28.29
CA SER A 285 -0.94 -12.62 28.62
C SER A 285 0.07 -12.16 27.57
N PHE A 286 1.35 -12.14 27.91
CA PHE A 286 2.35 -11.74 26.95
C PHE A 286 3.67 -12.45 27.14
N TYR A 287 4.40 -12.57 26.04
CA TYR A 287 5.80 -12.95 26.00
C TYR A 287 6.65 -11.75 25.61
N GLU A 288 7.79 -11.59 26.25
CA GLU A 288 8.81 -10.59 25.91
C GLU A 288 10.20 -11.24 25.98
N GLY A 289 10.93 -11.23 24.87
CA GLY A 289 12.23 -11.89 24.76
C GLY A 289 12.62 -12.17 23.32
N ASP A 290 13.43 -13.22 23.14
CA ASP A 290 14.05 -13.57 21.87
C ASP A 290 13.08 -14.29 20.93
N PHE A 291 13.09 -13.86 19.66
CA PHE A 291 12.43 -14.52 18.55
C PHE A 291 13.43 -14.88 17.46
N LYS A 292 13.19 -16.01 16.80
CA LYS A 292 13.99 -16.47 15.67
C LYS A 292 13.11 -17.14 14.64
N ASN A 293 13.16 -16.62 13.39
CA ASN A 293 12.41 -17.15 12.25
C ASN A 293 10.89 -17.32 12.53
N GLY A 294 10.30 -16.36 13.25
CA GLY A 294 8.87 -16.32 13.56
C GLY A 294 8.48 -17.04 14.85
N GLU A 295 9.40 -17.72 15.51
CA GLU A 295 9.16 -18.49 16.74
C GLU A 295 9.85 -17.88 17.95
N ILE A 296 9.30 -18.10 19.13
CA ILE A 296 9.95 -17.84 20.41
C ILE A 296 11.14 -18.82 20.53
N ASP A 297 12.37 -18.32 20.57
CA ASP A 297 13.59 -19.14 20.61
C ASP A 297 14.72 -18.32 21.20
N GLY A 298 15.15 -18.62 22.42
CA GLY A 298 16.15 -17.92 23.23
C GLY A 298 15.68 -17.68 24.65
N ILE A 299 16.04 -16.56 25.25
CA ILE A 299 15.67 -16.20 26.60
C ILE A 299 14.48 -15.23 26.57
N GLY A 300 13.50 -15.46 27.46
CA GLY A 300 12.36 -14.57 27.55
C GLY A 300 11.52 -14.73 28.79
N THR A 301 10.61 -13.77 28.93
CA THR A 301 9.66 -13.68 30.03
C THR A 301 8.25 -13.84 29.50
N TYR A 302 7.51 -14.79 30.04
CA TYR A 302 6.07 -14.92 29.81
C TYR A 302 5.33 -14.52 31.09
N ILE A 303 4.30 -13.69 30.94
CA ILE A 303 3.44 -13.25 32.04
C ILE A 303 1.98 -13.54 31.69
N CYS A 304 1.32 -14.24 32.56
CA CYS A 304 -0.13 -14.40 32.57
C CYS A 304 -0.70 -14.02 33.94
N LYS A 305 -1.99 -14.23 34.14
CA LYS A 305 -2.67 -13.92 35.41
C LYS A 305 -2.13 -14.77 36.56
N GLU A 306 -1.78 -16.02 36.30
CA GLU A 306 -1.47 -17.03 37.29
C GLU A 306 0.00 -17.00 37.70
N TYR A 307 0.91 -16.66 36.77
CA TYR A 307 2.35 -16.71 37.02
C TYR A 307 3.16 -15.80 36.06
N LYS A 308 4.41 -15.56 36.42
CA LYS A 308 5.46 -15.05 35.54
C LYS A 308 6.52 -16.15 35.38
N TYR A 309 6.86 -16.49 34.14
CA TYR A 309 7.95 -17.40 33.83
C TYR A 309 9.10 -16.65 33.17
N ILE A 310 10.33 -16.87 33.64
CA ILE A 310 11.56 -16.39 33.02
C ILE A 310 12.42 -17.63 32.73
N GLY A 311 12.86 -17.81 31.49
CA GLY A 311 13.71 -18.97 31.17
C GLY A 311 14.02 -19.09 29.68
N GLU A 312 14.61 -20.24 29.36
CA GLU A 312 14.92 -20.61 27.99
C GLU A 312 13.68 -21.11 27.24
N TRP A 313 13.65 -20.80 25.95
CA TRP A 313 12.60 -21.20 25.03
C TRP A 313 13.20 -21.78 23.76
N LYS A 314 12.52 -22.75 23.17
CA LYS A 314 12.89 -23.37 21.91
C LYS A 314 11.66 -23.70 21.10
N CYS A 315 11.57 -23.20 19.87
CA CYS A 315 10.44 -23.46 18.95
C CYS A 315 9.08 -23.28 19.65
N ASN A 316 8.85 -22.10 20.28
CA ASN A 316 7.63 -21.72 21.02
C ASN A 316 7.38 -22.50 22.33
N LYS A 317 8.31 -23.35 22.76
CA LYS A 317 8.17 -24.17 23.98
C LYS A 317 9.19 -23.76 25.03
N LYS A 318 8.80 -23.80 26.31
CA LYS A 318 9.71 -23.68 27.42
C LYS A 318 10.72 -24.82 27.35
N ASN A 319 12.00 -24.53 27.61
CA ASN A 319 13.08 -25.50 27.42
C ASN A 319 14.19 -25.27 28.42
N LYS A 320 14.90 -26.33 28.81
CA LYS A 320 16.01 -26.29 29.75
C LYS A 320 15.67 -25.60 31.08
N ILE A 321 16.33 -24.50 31.39
CA ILE A 321 16.29 -23.84 32.70
C ILE A 321 15.32 -22.67 32.68
N GLY A 322 14.50 -22.58 33.73
CA GLY A 322 13.61 -21.44 33.93
C GLY A 322 13.11 -21.34 35.36
N THR A 323 12.44 -20.24 35.65
CA THR A 323 11.86 -19.94 36.96
C THR A 323 10.44 -19.43 36.82
N TYR A 324 9.51 -20.12 37.49
CA TYR A 324 8.15 -19.63 37.70
C TYR A 324 8.12 -18.77 38.96
N TYR A 325 7.69 -17.54 38.84
CA TYR A 325 7.37 -16.64 39.94
C TYR A 325 5.86 -16.70 40.20
N LEU A 326 5.49 -17.06 41.41
CA LEU A 326 4.11 -17.25 41.86
C LEU A 326 3.71 -16.07 42.77
N SER A 327 2.46 -16.04 43.24
CA SER A 327 2.03 -15.06 44.24
C SER A 327 2.76 -15.22 45.56
N ASN A 328 2.92 -14.13 46.36
CA ASN A 328 3.49 -14.11 47.68
C ASN A 328 4.98 -14.52 47.76
N ASP A 329 5.80 -13.96 46.84
CA ASP A 329 7.27 -14.13 46.80
C ASP A 329 7.74 -15.59 46.72
N ARG A 330 6.90 -16.48 46.27
CA ARG A 330 7.22 -17.89 46.03
C ARG A 330 7.67 -18.07 44.58
N TYR A 331 8.63 -18.98 44.37
CA TYR A 331 9.08 -19.32 43.04
C TYR A 331 9.46 -20.82 42.91
N LEU A 332 9.46 -21.30 41.68
CA LEU A 332 9.82 -22.66 41.33
C LEU A 332 10.91 -22.61 40.26
N GLU A 333 12.14 -23.01 40.61
CA GLU A 333 13.21 -23.24 39.66
C GLU A 333 13.01 -24.56 38.98
N VAL A 334 13.06 -24.62 37.61
CA VAL A 334 12.73 -25.84 36.88
C VAL A 334 13.78 -26.17 35.83
N ILE A 335 13.91 -27.47 35.57
CA ILE A 335 14.54 -28.02 34.36
C ILE A 335 13.43 -28.65 33.54
N ILE A 336 13.29 -28.20 32.30
CA ILE A 336 12.21 -28.61 31.37
C ILE A 336 12.82 -29.33 30.17
N GLU A 337 12.23 -30.46 29.81
CA GLU A 337 12.57 -31.19 28.61
C GLU A 337 11.28 -31.78 28.02
N ASN A 338 11.07 -31.62 26.70
CA ASN A 338 9.95 -32.18 25.96
C ASN A 338 8.58 -31.90 26.62
N ASP A 339 8.32 -30.65 27.07
CA ASP A 339 7.10 -30.22 27.74
C ASP A 339 6.85 -30.88 29.13
N TYR A 340 7.90 -31.38 29.76
CA TYR A 340 7.84 -31.89 31.12
C TYR A 340 8.81 -31.17 32.03
N ILE A 341 8.38 -30.82 33.24
CA ILE A 341 9.28 -30.43 34.32
C ILE A 341 9.94 -31.71 34.83
N ILE A 342 11.19 -31.92 34.40
CA ILE A 342 11.98 -33.09 34.80
C ILE A 342 12.34 -32.96 36.28
N LYS A 343 12.71 -31.76 36.72
CA LYS A 343 12.99 -31.44 38.11
C LYS A 343 12.54 -30.02 38.39
N GLY A 344 11.86 -29.80 39.49
CA GLY A 344 11.51 -28.50 40.03
C GLY A 344 11.95 -28.38 41.49
N ILE A 345 12.48 -27.22 41.90
CA ILE A 345 12.82 -26.89 43.26
C ILE A 345 11.98 -25.68 43.67
N TYR A 346 10.98 -25.94 44.51
CA TYR A 346 10.11 -24.94 45.07
C TYR A 346 10.77 -24.23 46.25
N LYS A 347 10.79 -22.90 46.21
CA LYS A 347 11.33 -22.01 47.23
C LYS A 347 10.20 -21.23 47.90
N SER A 348 10.14 -21.25 49.22
CA SER A 348 9.22 -20.43 50.01
C SER A 348 9.97 -19.65 51.07
N ALA A 349 9.28 -18.71 51.73
CA ALA A 349 9.85 -17.94 52.83
C ALA A 349 10.24 -18.79 54.04
N GLU A 350 9.78 -20.01 54.15
CA GLU A 350 9.99 -20.93 55.26
C GLU A 350 11.31 -21.74 55.17
N ASN A 351 12.13 -21.49 54.13
CA ASN A 351 13.45 -22.09 53.88
C ASN A 351 13.54 -23.64 53.75
N GLU A 352 12.42 -24.34 53.49
CA GLU A 352 12.47 -25.73 53.10
C GLU A 352 12.37 -25.89 51.58
N ASP A 353 13.33 -26.56 50.95
CA ASP A 353 13.29 -26.92 49.56
C ASP A 353 12.31 -28.09 49.38
N LEU A 354 11.25 -27.86 48.55
CA LEU A 354 10.33 -28.92 48.15
C LEU A 354 10.55 -29.23 46.66
N TYR A 355 10.38 -30.48 46.28
CA TYR A 355 10.74 -30.96 44.93
C TYR A 355 9.52 -31.46 44.17
N ALA A 356 9.48 -31.20 42.83
CA ALA A 356 8.52 -31.69 41.91
C ALA A 356 9.23 -32.44 40.76
N TYR A 357 8.66 -33.52 40.27
CA TYR A 357 9.24 -34.35 39.21
C TYR A 357 8.22 -34.80 38.19
N ASN A 358 8.65 -34.89 36.93
CA ASN A 358 7.88 -35.50 35.82
C ASN A 358 6.49 -34.87 35.64
N ILE A 359 6.40 -33.55 35.70
CA ILE A 359 5.14 -32.83 35.57
C ILE A 359 4.91 -32.48 34.09
N ASP A 360 3.78 -32.91 33.55
CA ASP A 360 3.35 -32.58 32.20
C ASP A 360 2.82 -31.17 32.12
N ILE A 361 3.48 -30.33 31.31
CA ILE A 361 3.11 -28.95 31.02
C ILE A 361 2.92 -28.72 29.51
N SER A 362 2.56 -29.79 28.78
CA SER A 362 2.44 -29.76 27.32
C SER A 362 1.33 -28.87 26.79
N THR A 363 0.36 -28.53 27.64
CA THR A 363 -0.69 -27.54 27.32
C THR A 363 -0.77 -26.47 28.40
N LYS A 364 -1.31 -25.29 28.02
CA LYS A 364 -1.50 -24.18 28.96
C LYS A 364 -2.43 -24.56 30.14
N GLU A 365 -3.47 -25.35 29.88
CA GLU A 365 -4.41 -25.82 30.90
C GLU A 365 -3.73 -26.76 31.91
N LYS A 366 -2.90 -27.70 31.48
CA LYS A 366 -2.12 -28.57 32.36
C LYS A 366 -1.13 -27.81 33.21
N GLU A 367 -0.44 -26.80 32.57
CA GLU A 367 0.50 -25.96 33.25
C GLU A 367 -0.17 -25.11 34.33
N ILE A 368 -1.31 -24.45 34.01
CA ILE A 368 -2.08 -23.68 34.99
C ILE A 368 -2.57 -24.57 36.12
N TYR A 369 -3.14 -25.75 35.76
CA TYR A 369 -3.58 -26.71 36.78
C TYR A 369 -2.46 -27.14 37.73
N PHE A 370 -1.25 -27.38 37.21
CA PHE A 370 -0.08 -27.67 38.03
C PHE A 370 0.26 -26.48 38.96
N ILE A 371 0.33 -25.26 38.44
CA ILE A 371 0.66 -24.06 39.21
C ILE A 371 -0.36 -23.82 40.34
N GLU A 372 -1.65 -23.93 40.05
CA GLU A 372 -2.73 -23.71 41.03
C GLU A 372 -2.75 -24.83 42.13
N ASN A 373 -2.32 -26.04 41.79
CA ASN A 373 -2.32 -27.17 42.68
C ASN A 373 -0.91 -27.61 43.10
N ILE A 374 0.07 -26.73 43.04
CA ILE A 374 1.49 -27.01 43.14
C ILE A 374 1.81 -27.91 44.37
N TYR A 375 1.22 -27.62 45.52
CA TYR A 375 1.44 -28.39 46.75
C TYR A 375 1.09 -29.88 46.67
N LYS A 376 0.23 -30.30 45.74
CA LYS A 376 -0.10 -31.74 45.51
C LYS A 376 1.06 -32.48 44.85
N TYR A 377 1.96 -31.78 44.18
CA TYR A 377 3.07 -32.32 43.40
C TYR A 377 4.43 -32.21 44.12
N LEU A 378 4.46 -31.53 45.27
CA LEU A 378 5.69 -31.31 46.03
C LEU A 378 5.96 -32.44 47.04
N SER A 379 7.19 -32.85 47.17
CA SER A 379 7.67 -33.81 48.20
C SER A 379 8.88 -33.23 48.92
N LYS A 380 9.09 -33.66 50.17
CA LYS A 380 10.28 -33.32 50.96
C LYS A 380 11.48 -34.18 50.58
N GLU A 381 11.27 -35.30 49.89
CA GLU A 381 12.33 -36.25 49.50
C GLU A 381 12.80 -35.95 48.09
N CYS A 382 14.11 -35.82 47.91
CA CYS A 382 14.76 -35.79 46.63
C CYS A 382 14.75 -37.22 46.05
N ASN A 383 13.69 -37.64 45.35
CA ASN A 383 13.64 -38.97 44.73
C ASN A 383 14.65 -39.07 43.59
N ASN A 384 15.74 -39.76 43.88
CA ASN A 384 16.81 -40.21 42.99
C ASN A 384 17.49 -39.22 42.05
N GLU A 385 18.77 -39.09 42.30
CA GLU A 385 19.84 -38.53 41.49
C GLU A 385 19.62 -38.67 39.98
N ILE A 386 18.95 -37.71 39.40
CA ILE A 386 19.35 -37.21 38.09
C ILE A 386 20.41 -36.15 38.40
N THR A 387 21.64 -36.60 38.58
CA THR A 387 22.78 -35.71 38.74
C THR A 387 22.86 -34.78 37.51
N LEU A 388 23.00 -33.49 37.70
CA LEU A 388 23.30 -32.46 36.70
C LEU A 388 24.46 -32.84 35.73
N ASN A 389 25.21 -33.91 36.05
CA ASN A 389 26.30 -34.47 35.27
C ASN A 389 25.87 -35.38 34.12
N SER A 390 24.61 -35.80 34.00
CA SER A 390 24.14 -36.60 32.85
C SER A 390 23.52 -35.78 31.73
N LEU A 391 23.21 -34.52 31.98
CA LEU A 391 22.89 -33.56 30.95
C LEU A 391 24.18 -32.79 30.64
N ASN A 392 24.80 -33.05 29.49
CA ASN A 392 25.88 -32.25 28.95
C ASN A 392 25.38 -30.82 28.68
N LEU A 393 25.19 -30.02 29.76
CA LEU A 393 24.71 -28.64 29.71
C LEU A 393 25.85 -27.61 29.66
N TYR A 394 27.12 -28.09 29.56
CA TYR A 394 28.30 -27.26 29.34
C TYR A 394 29.15 -27.88 28.23
N ASN A 395 28.79 -27.56 26.98
CA ASN A 395 29.71 -27.38 25.84
C ASN A 395 29.02 -26.58 24.77
#